data_42149ded09cf2c626d7a279ba4a4b6dc
#
_entry.id   42149ded09cf2c626d7a279ba4a4b6dc
#
_cell.length_a   1.000
_cell.length_b   1.000
_cell.length_c   1.000
_cell.angle_alpha   90.00
_cell.angle_beta   90.00
_cell.angle_gamma   90.00
#
_symmetry.space_group_name_H-M   'P 1'
#
loop_
_entity.id
_entity.type
_entity.pdbx_description
1 polymer ?
#
loop_
_entity_poly.entity_id
_entity_poly.type
_entity_poly.pdbx_seq_one_letter_code
_entity_poly.pdbx_strand_id
1 'polypeptide(L)'
;MLSAAIRRRVLAPTQNVLRTGFASHVVRCYASFPDHQVVKMPALSPTMQAGNIGAWQKKAGDTIAPGDVLVEIETDKAQMDFEFQEDGVLAKILEESGAKDIAVGHPIAILVEEGTDISAFEKFTLEDAGGDAKSAPPKEEKSESKPAPSSSTPEPSSTKSSTEPEQYASQGKLETALDREPNAGLDAKRLARENGISLDGIKGTGKGGKITKDDVQKALSSPATSAAPAATFEDIPLTNMRKTIASRLQESVQKNPHFFVSSTLSVSKLLKVRQALNEDSEGRYKLSVNDFLIKAIAVASKKVPAVNSSWREGSIRQFNAVDVSVAVSTPTGLITPIVTGADSRGLESISGKVKELAKKARDNKLKPEEYQGGTISISNMGMNAAVDNFTAVINPPQAAILAVGTTKKVAVPTENEDGTTGVEWDDQITVTASFDHKVVDGAVGAEWIRELKKAIENPLQLIL
;
A
#
# COMPACT_ATOMS: atom_id res chain seq x y z
N MET A 1 71.19 7.88 -16.04
CA MET A 1 71.95 8.69 -17.02
C MET A 1 70.96 9.52 -17.82
N LEU A 2 71.16 10.83 -17.80
CA LEU A 2 70.81 11.89 -18.73
C LEU A 2 69.31 12.15 -18.91
N SER A 3 68.77 13.22 -18.35
CA SER A 3 69.06 14.65 -18.45
C SER A 3 68.35 15.36 -19.63
N ALA A 4 67.56 16.38 -19.26
CA ALA A 4 67.32 17.67 -19.89
C ALA A 4 66.33 17.71 -21.08
N ALA A 5 65.54 18.73 -21.34
CA ALA A 5 65.64 20.15 -20.96
C ALA A 5 64.29 20.87 -21.29
N ILE A 6 64.06 21.81 -20.48
CA ILE A 6 63.27 23.06 -20.59
C ILE A 6 63.17 23.62 -22.00
N ARG A 7 61.95 24.06 -22.43
CA ARG A 7 61.75 25.27 -23.20
C ARG A 7 60.47 26.02 -22.84
N ARG A 8 60.64 27.14 -22.13
CA ARG A 8 59.69 28.26 -22.03
C ARG A 8 59.43 28.85 -23.40
N ARG A 9 58.19 29.10 -23.73
CA ARG A 9 57.85 30.18 -24.69
C ARG A 9 56.82 31.10 -24.05
N VAL A 10 57.25 32.28 -23.76
CA VAL A 10 56.47 33.49 -23.47
C VAL A 10 55.88 33.95 -24.79
N LEU A 11 54.61 34.24 -24.87
CA LEU A 11 54.02 35.12 -25.88
C LEU A 11 52.86 35.91 -25.29
N ALA A 12 52.87 37.16 -25.59
CA ALA A 12 52.16 38.30 -25.05
C ALA A 12 50.64 38.36 -25.30
N PRO A 13 49.96 39.38 -24.76
CA PRO A 13 48.52 39.43 -24.62
C PRO A 13 47.85 40.05 -25.86
N THR A 14 46.76 39.42 -26.30
CA THR A 14 45.78 40.04 -27.19
C THR A 14 44.58 40.52 -26.41
N GLN A 15 44.41 41.83 -26.40
CA GLN A 15 43.23 42.57 -26.02
C GLN A 15 42.03 42.09 -26.86
N ASN A 16 40.95 41.70 -26.25
CA ASN A 16 39.65 41.66 -26.89
C ASN A 16 38.60 42.35 -26.01
N VAL A 17 38.26 43.47 -26.50
CA VAL A 17 37.07 44.32 -26.49
C VAL A 17 35.90 43.77 -25.63
N LEU A 18 35.60 44.57 -24.62
CA LEU A 18 34.37 44.57 -23.85
C LEU A 18 33.12 44.57 -24.74
N ARG A 19 32.31 43.58 -24.62
CA ARG A 19 30.85 43.66 -24.84
C ARG A 19 30.18 43.55 -23.50
N THR A 20 29.83 44.70 -22.95
CA THR A 20 28.94 44.83 -21.78
C THR A 20 27.54 44.35 -22.16
N GLY A 21 27.25 43.09 -21.86
CA GLY A 21 25.90 42.62 -21.74
C GLY A 21 25.41 42.97 -20.33
N PHE A 22 24.49 43.92 -20.24
CA PHE A 22 23.72 44.16 -19.01
C PHE A 22 22.93 42.89 -18.67
N ALA A 23 23.49 42.06 -17.82
CA ALA A 23 22.71 41.11 -17.08
C ALA A 23 21.94 41.92 -16.02
N SER A 24 20.66 42.13 -16.25
CA SER A 24 19.75 42.62 -15.22
C SER A 24 19.69 41.57 -14.12
N HIS A 25 20.50 41.76 -13.09
CA HIS A 25 20.26 41.09 -11.82
C HIS A 25 18.90 41.60 -11.30
N VAL A 26 17.88 40.74 -11.37
CA VAL A 26 16.66 40.94 -10.61
C VAL A 26 17.08 40.84 -9.16
N VAL A 27 17.31 41.97 -8.51
CA VAL A 27 17.45 42.08 -7.07
C VAL A 27 16.09 41.70 -6.52
N ARG A 28 15.94 40.47 -6.04
CA ARG A 28 14.81 40.11 -5.18
C ARG A 28 14.97 40.95 -3.91
N CYS A 29 14.12 41.95 -3.75
CA CYS A 29 13.94 42.61 -2.47
C CYS A 29 13.34 41.58 -1.51
N TYR A 30 14.15 41.00 -0.65
CA TYR A 30 13.64 40.27 0.52
C TYR A 30 13.00 41.33 1.42
N ALA A 31 11.74 41.15 1.75
CA ALA A 31 11.12 41.89 2.82
C ALA A 31 11.95 41.62 4.09
N SER A 32 12.50 42.67 4.73
CA SER A 32 13.26 42.50 5.97
C SER A 32 12.27 42.32 7.11
N PHE A 33 11.98 41.06 7.43
CA PHE A 33 11.24 40.72 8.63
C PHE A 33 12.15 40.81 9.85
N PRO A 34 11.61 41.08 11.05
CA PRO A 34 12.36 40.98 12.31
C PRO A 34 13.04 39.62 12.50
N ASP A 35 14.02 39.56 13.39
CA ASP A 35 14.70 38.29 13.69
C ASP A 35 13.68 37.24 14.10
N HIS A 36 13.72 36.09 13.42
CA HIS A 36 12.77 35.01 13.59
C HIS A 36 13.41 33.64 13.33
N GLN A 37 12.87 32.63 13.98
CA GLN A 37 13.28 31.24 13.82
C GLN A 37 12.20 30.48 13.04
N VAL A 38 12.64 29.77 12.01
CA VAL A 38 11.74 28.93 11.21
C VAL A 38 11.68 27.53 11.81
N VAL A 39 10.51 27.15 12.31
CA VAL A 39 10.23 25.80 12.80
C VAL A 39 9.98 24.90 11.59
N LYS A 40 10.80 23.87 11.44
CA LYS A 40 10.74 22.91 10.32
C LYS A 40 10.17 21.58 10.78
N MET A 41 9.53 20.88 9.85
CA MET A 41 9.03 19.53 10.07
C MET A 41 10.15 18.59 10.56
N PRO A 42 10.07 18.07 11.80
CA PRO A 42 11.12 17.22 12.37
C PRO A 42 11.07 15.81 11.79
N ALA A 43 12.22 15.13 11.79
CA ALA A 43 12.30 13.71 11.52
C ALA A 43 12.08 12.91 12.82
N LEU A 44 10.85 12.57 13.15
CA LEU A 44 10.51 11.80 14.35
C LEU A 44 10.86 10.31 14.25
N SER A 45 11.24 9.85 13.08
CA SER A 45 11.69 8.48 12.81
C SER A 45 12.86 8.49 11.81
N PRO A 46 13.85 7.59 11.96
CA PRO A 46 14.99 7.49 11.02
C PRO A 46 14.60 7.24 9.56
N THR A 47 13.40 6.73 9.32
CA THR A 47 12.89 6.39 7.99
C THR A 47 11.82 7.37 7.49
N MET A 48 11.53 8.43 8.26
CA MET A 48 10.51 9.42 7.93
C MET A 48 11.00 10.34 6.82
N GLN A 49 10.25 10.40 5.72
CA GLN A 49 10.48 11.33 4.61
C GLN A 49 9.43 12.45 4.57
N ALA A 50 8.23 12.16 5.04
CA ALA A 50 7.13 13.11 5.13
C ALA A 50 6.21 12.73 6.30
N GLY A 51 5.41 13.69 6.80
CA GLY A 51 4.39 13.48 7.81
C GLY A 51 3.17 14.37 7.59
N ASN A 52 2.11 14.12 8.36
CA ASN A 52 0.91 14.95 8.35
C ASN A 52 0.88 15.77 9.64
N ILE A 53 0.41 17.02 9.56
CA ILE A 53 0.13 17.83 10.73
C ILE A 53 -1.24 17.40 11.29
N GLY A 54 -1.27 16.93 12.52
CA GLY A 54 -2.48 16.64 13.28
C GLY A 54 -3.12 17.92 13.81
N ALA A 55 -3.25 18.00 15.12
CA ALA A 55 -3.80 19.19 15.79
C ALA A 55 -2.68 20.09 16.30
N TRP A 56 -2.77 21.40 16.06
CA TRP A 56 -1.95 22.39 16.72
C TRP A 56 -2.45 22.57 18.17
N GLN A 57 -1.55 22.42 19.14
CA GLN A 57 -1.86 22.62 20.57
C GLN A 57 -1.71 24.09 20.99
N LYS A 58 -0.90 24.86 20.25
CA LYS A 58 -0.66 26.29 20.45
C LYS A 58 -1.18 27.10 19.25
N LYS A 59 -1.58 28.34 19.51
CA LYS A 59 -2.09 29.28 18.49
C LYS A 59 -1.09 30.39 18.25
N ALA A 60 -1.21 31.06 17.10
CA ALA A 60 -0.42 32.25 16.82
C ALA A 60 -0.67 33.30 17.92
N GLY A 61 0.41 33.79 18.53
CA GLY A 61 0.41 34.69 19.70
C GLY A 61 0.67 34.00 21.03
N ASP A 62 0.64 32.67 21.13
CA ASP A 62 0.89 31.96 22.37
C ASP A 62 2.40 31.87 22.66
N THR A 63 2.76 32.01 23.95
CA THR A 63 4.11 31.76 24.44
C THR A 63 4.38 30.25 24.53
N ILE A 64 5.60 29.86 24.17
CA ILE A 64 6.10 28.49 24.17
C ILE A 64 7.25 28.45 25.19
N ALA A 65 7.18 27.50 26.12
CA ALA A 65 8.26 27.17 27.03
C ALA A 65 8.94 25.86 26.60
N PRO A 66 10.22 25.64 26.93
CA PRO A 66 10.92 24.38 26.62
C PRO A 66 10.19 23.16 27.20
N GLY A 67 9.87 22.20 26.33
CA GLY A 67 9.08 21.03 26.68
C GLY A 67 7.58 21.13 26.40
N ASP A 68 7.09 22.30 25.94
CA ASP A 68 5.69 22.41 25.49
C ASP A 68 5.44 21.69 24.19
N VAL A 69 4.30 20.99 24.10
CA VAL A 69 3.82 20.37 22.87
C VAL A 69 3.31 21.45 21.93
N LEU A 70 3.91 21.56 20.78
CA LEU A 70 3.58 22.54 19.74
C LEU A 70 2.48 22.04 18.84
N VAL A 71 2.66 20.84 18.31
CA VAL A 71 1.79 20.21 17.30
C VAL A 71 1.88 18.71 17.37
N GLU A 72 0.78 18.03 17.11
CA GLU A 72 0.74 16.60 16.90
C GLU A 72 1.14 16.28 15.44
N ILE A 73 2.10 15.39 15.27
CA ILE A 73 2.55 14.94 13.93
C ILE A 73 2.17 13.49 13.75
N GLU A 74 1.40 13.22 12.72
CA GLU A 74 1.07 11.87 12.29
C GLU A 74 2.10 11.39 11.28
N THR A 75 2.81 10.31 11.63
CA THR A 75 3.78 9.64 10.77
C THR A 75 3.15 8.40 10.14
N ASP A 76 3.90 7.71 9.29
CA ASP A 76 3.50 6.41 8.72
C ASP A 76 3.33 5.29 9.77
N LYS A 77 3.78 5.51 11.01
CA LYS A 77 3.84 4.49 12.07
C LYS A 77 3.06 4.84 13.32
N ALA A 78 3.02 6.10 13.72
CA ALA A 78 2.36 6.56 14.93
C ALA A 78 2.07 8.05 14.87
N GLN A 79 1.13 8.48 15.70
CA GLN A 79 0.90 9.88 16.02
C GLN A 79 1.81 10.23 17.20
N MET A 80 2.58 11.29 17.07
CA MET A 80 3.59 11.72 18.07
C MET A 80 3.47 13.21 18.28
N ASP A 81 3.61 13.60 19.53
CA ASP A 81 3.64 14.99 19.94
C ASP A 81 5.03 15.58 19.65
N PHE A 82 5.06 16.74 19.01
CA PHE A 82 6.29 17.47 18.78
C PHE A 82 6.46 18.53 19.88
N GLU A 83 7.40 18.23 20.78
CA GLU A 83 7.80 19.12 21.87
C GLU A 83 8.92 20.05 21.38
N PHE A 84 8.76 21.34 21.63
CA PHE A 84 9.77 22.33 21.27
C PHE A 84 10.72 22.58 22.46
N GLN A 85 12.01 22.78 22.16
CA GLN A 85 13.05 22.86 23.19
C GLN A 85 13.54 24.28 23.50
N GLU A 86 13.07 25.27 22.78
CA GLU A 86 13.45 26.66 22.94
C GLU A 86 12.24 27.46 23.38
N ASP A 87 12.48 28.60 24.03
CA ASP A 87 11.46 29.58 24.46
C ASP A 87 11.18 30.61 23.36
N GLY A 88 9.95 31.10 23.29
CA GLY A 88 9.56 32.10 22.31
C GLY A 88 8.05 32.28 22.18
N VAL A 89 7.64 33.06 21.19
CA VAL A 89 6.23 33.28 20.84
C VAL A 89 5.96 32.77 19.44
N LEU A 90 4.89 31.99 19.27
CA LEU A 90 4.46 31.47 17.95
C LEU A 90 3.91 32.66 17.12
N ALA A 91 4.70 33.14 16.17
CA ALA A 91 4.31 34.29 15.34
C ALA A 91 3.29 33.93 14.29
N LYS A 92 3.53 32.84 13.55
CA LYS A 92 2.63 32.40 12.49
C LYS A 92 2.70 30.89 12.27
N ILE A 93 1.56 30.29 12.00
CA ILE A 93 1.44 28.91 11.50
C ILE A 93 1.41 28.99 9.97
N LEU A 94 2.33 28.28 9.30
CA LEU A 94 2.44 28.27 7.86
C LEU A 94 1.62 27.13 7.24
N GLU A 95 1.54 25.99 7.95
CA GLU A 95 0.77 24.83 7.54
C GLU A 95 -0.35 24.57 8.54
N GLU A 96 -1.60 24.52 8.08
CA GLU A 96 -2.77 24.36 8.95
C GLU A 96 -2.92 22.93 9.49
N SER A 97 -3.73 22.79 10.55
CA SER A 97 -4.13 21.47 11.07
C SER A 97 -4.78 20.62 9.99
N GLY A 98 -4.34 19.37 9.85
CA GLY A 98 -4.81 18.45 8.83
C GLY A 98 -4.05 18.51 7.50
N ALA A 99 -3.00 19.35 7.38
CA ALA A 99 -2.13 19.36 6.22
C ALA A 99 -1.38 18.02 6.08
N LYS A 100 -1.33 17.46 4.86
CA LYS A 100 -0.84 16.12 4.60
C LYS A 100 0.40 16.12 3.71
N ASP A 101 1.25 15.09 3.91
CA ASP A 101 2.39 14.79 3.03
C ASP A 101 3.45 15.90 3.04
N ILE A 102 3.72 16.50 4.21
CA ILE A 102 4.71 17.56 4.40
C ILE A 102 6.08 16.89 4.56
N ALA A 103 7.02 17.26 3.68
CA ALA A 103 8.38 16.72 3.68
C ALA A 103 9.14 17.12 4.95
N VAL A 104 10.00 16.23 5.45
CA VAL A 104 10.92 16.54 6.55
C VAL A 104 11.81 17.72 6.16
N GLY A 105 11.94 18.71 7.08
CA GLY A 105 12.66 19.95 6.83
C GLY A 105 11.84 21.08 6.19
N HIS A 106 10.58 20.83 5.82
CA HIS A 106 9.67 21.87 5.31
C HIS A 106 9.27 22.83 6.42
N PRO A 107 9.23 24.16 6.17
CA PRO A 107 8.79 25.14 7.17
C PRO A 107 7.32 24.93 7.55
N ILE A 108 7.02 24.82 8.84
CA ILE A 108 5.66 24.61 9.36
C ILE A 108 5.14 25.77 10.18
N ALA A 109 6.03 26.49 10.86
CA ALA A 109 5.66 27.65 11.69
C ALA A 109 6.86 28.61 11.86
N ILE A 110 6.59 29.79 12.41
CA ILE A 110 7.58 30.82 12.74
C ILE A 110 7.50 31.15 14.21
N LEU A 111 8.66 31.14 14.84
CA LEU A 111 8.86 31.60 16.21
C LEU A 111 9.62 32.92 16.23
N VAL A 112 9.32 33.76 17.23
CA VAL A 112 10.00 35.03 17.52
C VAL A 112 10.31 35.13 19.02
N GLU A 113 11.29 35.94 19.36
CA GLU A 113 11.59 36.23 20.77
C GLU A 113 10.46 37.02 21.45
N GLU A 114 10.31 36.83 22.77
CA GLU A 114 9.31 37.57 23.56
C GLU A 114 9.49 39.10 23.42
N GLY A 115 8.40 39.77 23.01
CA GLY A 115 8.37 41.22 22.81
C GLY A 115 8.50 41.68 21.36
N THR A 116 8.68 40.78 20.40
CA THR A 116 8.68 41.08 18.96
C THR A 116 7.26 41.27 18.44
N ASP A 117 7.03 42.27 17.59
CA ASP A 117 5.71 42.54 16.99
C ASP A 117 5.32 41.47 15.98
N ILE A 118 4.31 40.67 16.36
CA ILE A 118 3.80 39.53 15.56
C ILE A 118 3.09 40.00 14.29
N SER A 119 2.55 41.23 14.27
CA SER A 119 1.80 41.78 13.15
C SER A 119 2.65 41.92 11.87
N ALA A 120 3.98 42.04 12.03
CA ALA A 120 4.93 42.09 10.94
C ALA A 120 4.92 40.76 10.08
N PHE A 121 4.53 39.63 10.69
CA PHE A 121 4.53 38.32 10.04
C PHE A 121 3.20 37.91 9.40
N GLU A 122 2.15 38.73 9.45
CA GLU A 122 0.87 38.44 8.79
C GLU A 122 1.03 38.20 7.28
N LYS A 123 1.95 38.90 6.65
CA LYS A 123 2.25 38.82 5.20
C LYS A 123 3.37 37.82 4.86
N PHE A 124 3.96 37.16 5.86
CA PHE A 124 5.03 36.22 5.64
C PHE A 124 4.50 34.98 4.91
N THR A 125 5.19 34.52 3.88
CA THR A 125 4.79 33.38 3.03
C THR A 125 5.80 32.25 3.13
N LEU A 126 5.42 31.06 2.67
CA LEU A 126 6.30 29.89 2.57
C LEU A 126 7.56 30.16 1.72
N GLU A 127 7.45 31.04 0.70
CA GLU A 127 8.58 31.44 -0.14
C GLU A 127 9.62 32.26 0.63
N ASP A 128 9.18 33.05 1.61
CA ASP A 128 10.06 33.86 2.47
C ASP A 128 10.80 33.00 3.49
N ALA A 129 10.21 31.88 3.91
CA ALA A 129 10.82 30.88 4.79
C ALA A 129 11.83 29.95 4.09
N GLY A 130 12.06 30.10 2.77
CA GLY A 130 12.96 29.25 1.99
C GLY A 130 12.37 27.85 1.69
N GLY A 131 11.06 27.68 1.77
CA GLY A 131 10.36 26.49 1.31
C GLY A 131 10.22 26.49 -0.19
N ASP A 132 10.68 25.42 -0.86
CA ASP A 132 10.44 25.24 -2.28
C ASP A 132 8.94 25.13 -2.55
N ALA A 133 8.41 26.05 -3.36
CA ALA A 133 7.07 25.96 -3.89
C ALA A 133 6.91 24.61 -4.60
N LYS A 134 5.88 23.88 -4.24
CA LYS A 134 5.42 22.61 -4.79
C LYS A 134 5.83 22.45 -6.25
N SER A 135 6.88 21.68 -6.54
CA SER A 135 7.28 21.35 -7.89
C SER A 135 6.18 20.51 -8.53
N ALA A 136 5.53 21.08 -9.53
CA ALA A 136 4.65 20.35 -10.44
C ALA A 136 5.45 19.22 -11.11
N PRO A 137 4.84 18.06 -11.39
CA PRO A 137 5.53 16.93 -11.98
C PRO A 137 6.13 17.32 -13.34
N PRO A 138 7.33 16.84 -13.68
CA PRO A 138 7.99 17.17 -14.96
C PRO A 138 7.15 16.63 -16.12
N LYS A 139 6.84 17.49 -17.07
CA LYS A 139 6.36 17.08 -18.40
C LYS A 139 7.47 16.31 -19.09
N GLU A 140 7.21 15.05 -19.38
CA GLU A 140 8.04 14.25 -20.28
C GLU A 140 8.08 14.90 -21.67
N GLU A 141 9.24 15.33 -22.07
CA GLU A 141 9.54 15.65 -23.47
C GLU A 141 9.66 14.33 -24.24
N LYS A 142 8.76 14.16 -25.19
CA LYS A 142 8.80 13.10 -26.20
C LYS A 142 10.02 13.31 -27.10
N SER A 143 11.00 12.46 -26.97
CA SER A 143 12.02 12.23 -28.00
C SER A 143 11.47 11.24 -29.00
N GLU A 144 11.21 11.72 -30.22
CA GLU A 144 10.90 10.89 -31.39
C GLU A 144 12.17 10.17 -31.85
N SER A 145 12.14 8.85 -31.88
CA SER A 145 13.01 8.07 -32.75
C SER A 145 12.20 7.00 -33.46
N LYS A 146 12.20 7.12 -34.79
CA LYS A 146 11.57 6.28 -35.79
C LYS A 146 12.24 4.92 -35.87
N PRO A 147 11.50 3.82 -35.97
CA PRO A 147 12.08 2.53 -36.38
C PRO A 147 11.79 2.24 -37.86
N ALA A 148 12.78 1.69 -38.55
CA ALA A 148 12.64 1.08 -39.85
C ALA A 148 12.27 -0.42 -39.74
N PRO A 149 11.69 -1.05 -40.77
CA PRO A 149 10.89 -2.25 -40.65
C PRO A 149 11.64 -3.54 -41.00
N SER A 150 11.23 -4.68 -40.42
CA SER A 150 11.39 -5.97 -41.09
C SER A 150 10.32 -6.95 -40.68
N SER A 151 9.73 -7.47 -41.71
CA SER A 151 8.80 -8.52 -42.03
C SER A 151 8.96 -9.84 -41.26
N SER A 152 7.86 -10.47 -40.92
CA SER A 152 7.40 -11.75 -41.44
C SER A 152 6.19 -12.28 -40.64
N THR A 153 5.10 -12.42 -41.35
CA THR A 153 3.89 -13.19 -41.00
C THR A 153 4.17 -14.69 -41.14
N PRO A 154 3.53 -15.56 -40.35
CA PRO A 154 2.66 -16.54 -40.94
C PRO A 154 1.28 -16.63 -40.26
N GLU A 155 0.29 -16.71 -41.11
CA GLU A 155 -1.10 -17.05 -40.88
C GLU A 155 -1.27 -18.46 -40.29
N PRO A 156 -2.25 -18.72 -39.43
CA PRO A 156 -2.80 -20.07 -39.29
C PRO A 156 -4.24 -20.16 -39.77
N SER A 157 -4.44 -21.19 -40.52
CA SER A 157 -5.64 -21.73 -41.16
C SER A 157 -6.84 -21.89 -40.24
N SER A 158 -7.98 -21.56 -40.83
CA SER A 158 -9.33 -21.80 -40.40
C SER A 158 -9.69 -23.26 -40.15
N THR A 159 -10.31 -23.54 -39.00
CA THR A 159 -11.16 -24.75 -38.88
C THR A 159 -12.56 -24.29 -38.45
N LYS A 160 -13.51 -24.51 -39.35
CA LYS A 160 -14.94 -24.32 -39.13
C LYS A 160 -15.44 -25.40 -38.17
N SER A 161 -16.12 -25.04 -37.12
CA SER A 161 -17.06 -25.90 -36.43
C SER A 161 -18.39 -25.17 -36.34
N SER A 162 -19.39 -25.76 -36.98
CA SER A 162 -20.77 -25.35 -37.00
C SER A 162 -21.46 -25.79 -35.72
N THR A 163 -22.09 -24.85 -35.03
CA THR A 163 -23.13 -25.17 -34.03
C THR A 163 -24.26 -24.15 -34.21
N GLU A 164 -25.44 -24.68 -34.43
CA GLU A 164 -26.71 -23.97 -34.62
C GLU A 164 -27.05 -23.07 -33.42
N PRO A 165 -27.70 -21.93 -33.65
CA PRO A 165 -28.13 -21.06 -32.54
C PRO A 165 -29.56 -21.41 -32.09
N GLU A 166 -29.71 -21.66 -30.79
CA GLU A 166 -31.01 -21.68 -30.13
C GLU A 166 -31.73 -20.32 -30.26
N GLN A 167 -32.97 -20.39 -30.65
CA GLN A 167 -33.89 -19.26 -30.81
C GLN A 167 -34.32 -18.75 -29.41
N TYR A 168 -33.85 -17.59 -28.99
CA TYR A 168 -34.55 -16.79 -28.00
C TYR A 168 -35.43 -15.78 -28.67
N ALA A 169 -36.73 -15.96 -28.54
CA ALA A 169 -37.74 -15.00 -28.94
C ALA A 169 -37.71 -13.77 -28.00
N SER A 170 -37.17 -12.66 -28.45
CA SER A 170 -37.37 -11.36 -27.84
C SER A 170 -38.33 -10.53 -28.68
N GLN A 171 -39.56 -10.35 -28.17
CA GLN A 171 -40.46 -9.34 -28.64
C GLN A 171 -39.95 -7.97 -28.17
N GLY A 172 -39.24 -7.28 -29.01
CA GLY A 172 -38.90 -5.87 -28.86
C GLY A 172 -38.67 -5.32 -30.25
N LYS A 173 -39.52 -4.33 -30.65
CA LYS A 173 -39.27 -3.58 -31.88
C LYS A 173 -37.87 -3.03 -31.88
N LEU A 174 -37.05 -3.47 -32.82
CA LEU A 174 -35.75 -2.86 -33.10
C LEU A 174 -35.99 -1.44 -33.61
N GLU A 175 -35.75 -0.45 -32.80
CA GLU A 175 -35.62 0.94 -33.23
C GLU A 175 -34.42 1.06 -34.16
N THR A 176 -34.66 1.54 -35.37
CA THR A 176 -33.61 1.78 -36.37
C THR A 176 -32.71 2.93 -35.89
N ALA A 177 -31.44 2.94 -36.31
CA ALA A 177 -30.49 4.00 -35.96
C ALA A 177 -30.98 5.41 -36.32
N LEU A 178 -31.93 5.53 -37.22
CA LEU A 178 -32.61 6.78 -37.62
C LEU A 178 -33.55 7.33 -36.53
N ASP A 179 -34.08 6.49 -35.66
CA ASP A 179 -34.99 6.89 -34.57
C ASP A 179 -34.24 7.44 -33.35
N ARG A 180 -32.92 7.26 -33.31
CA ARG A 180 -32.05 7.77 -32.24
C ARG A 180 -31.43 9.14 -32.52
N GLU A 181 -31.53 9.64 -33.77
CA GLU A 181 -31.03 10.99 -34.07
C GLU A 181 -32.06 12.04 -33.70
N PRO A 182 -31.64 13.11 -32.94
CA PRO A 182 -32.55 14.21 -32.62
C PRO A 182 -33.10 14.83 -33.90
N ASN A 183 -34.45 15.10 -33.89
CA ASN A 183 -35.16 15.65 -35.02
C ASN A 183 -34.75 17.12 -35.25
N ALA A 184 -33.67 17.33 -36.02
CA ALA A 184 -33.07 18.64 -36.24
C ALA A 184 -33.01 18.98 -37.74
N GLY A 185 -33.11 20.25 -38.06
CA GLY A 185 -32.91 20.76 -39.43
C GLY A 185 -31.49 20.57 -39.91
N LEU A 186 -31.26 20.44 -41.21
CA LEU A 186 -29.92 20.25 -41.80
C LEU A 186 -28.97 21.38 -41.39
N ASP A 187 -29.44 22.63 -41.35
CA ASP A 187 -28.65 23.79 -40.94
C ASP A 187 -28.32 23.78 -39.45
N ALA A 188 -29.25 23.27 -38.61
CA ALA A 188 -29.04 23.09 -37.18
C ALA A 188 -27.97 22.00 -36.89
N LYS A 189 -28.05 20.86 -37.63
CA LYS A 189 -27.04 19.77 -37.52
C LYS A 189 -25.65 20.24 -37.95
N ARG A 190 -25.57 21.07 -39.01
CA ARG A 190 -24.31 21.62 -39.49
C ARG A 190 -23.69 22.57 -38.48
N LEU A 191 -24.50 23.53 -37.95
CA LEU A 191 -24.05 24.51 -36.97
C LEU A 191 -23.58 23.83 -35.64
N ALA A 192 -24.32 22.82 -35.20
CA ALA A 192 -23.96 22.04 -34.02
C ALA A 192 -22.63 21.30 -34.21
N ARG A 193 -22.38 20.70 -35.40
CA ARG A 193 -21.14 20.02 -35.73
C ARG A 193 -19.95 20.98 -35.82
N GLU A 194 -20.15 22.16 -36.42
CA GLU A 194 -19.13 23.21 -36.54
C GLU A 194 -18.67 23.73 -35.15
N ASN A 195 -19.60 23.75 -34.17
CA ASN A 195 -19.34 24.28 -32.83
C ASN A 195 -19.18 23.18 -31.75
N GLY A 196 -19.19 21.88 -32.11
CA GLY A 196 -18.97 20.76 -31.20
C GLY A 196 -20.07 20.57 -30.14
N ILE A 197 -21.32 20.99 -30.41
CA ILE A 197 -22.41 20.90 -29.45
C ILE A 197 -23.27 19.67 -29.76
N SER A 198 -23.60 18.89 -28.69
CA SER A 198 -24.58 17.82 -28.78
C SER A 198 -26.00 18.42 -28.93
N LEU A 199 -26.77 17.86 -29.84
CA LEU A 199 -28.16 18.23 -30.03
C LEU A 199 -29.10 17.58 -29.01
N ASP A 200 -28.58 16.65 -28.18
CA ASP A 200 -29.32 15.98 -27.12
C ASP A 200 -29.64 16.97 -26.01
N GLY A 201 -30.92 17.14 -25.71
CA GLY A 201 -31.39 18.07 -24.66
C GLY A 201 -31.77 19.46 -25.12
N ILE A 202 -31.59 19.81 -26.40
CA ILE A 202 -32.10 21.08 -26.96
C ILE A 202 -33.56 20.91 -27.34
N LYS A 203 -34.47 21.73 -26.74
CA LYS A 203 -35.87 21.76 -27.12
C LYS A 203 -36.03 22.50 -28.46
N GLY A 204 -36.46 21.76 -29.50
CA GLY A 204 -36.75 22.34 -30.82
C GLY A 204 -38.04 23.18 -30.82
N THR A 205 -37.97 24.41 -31.37
CA THR A 205 -39.11 25.33 -31.55
C THR A 205 -39.74 25.22 -32.92
N GLY A 206 -39.20 24.42 -33.83
CA GLY A 206 -39.73 24.23 -35.19
C GLY A 206 -40.98 23.37 -35.27
N LYS A 207 -41.62 23.36 -36.46
CA LYS A 207 -42.85 22.61 -36.73
C LYS A 207 -42.65 21.11 -36.45
N GLY A 208 -43.42 20.54 -35.51
CA GLY A 208 -43.29 19.17 -35.07
C GLY A 208 -42.12 18.89 -34.09
N GLY A 209 -41.69 19.92 -33.31
CA GLY A 209 -40.61 19.75 -32.32
C GLY A 209 -39.21 19.70 -32.94
N LYS A 210 -39.04 20.16 -34.16
CA LYS A 210 -37.77 20.15 -34.89
C LYS A 210 -36.83 21.21 -34.37
N ILE A 211 -35.58 20.83 -34.10
CA ILE A 211 -34.54 21.77 -33.67
C ILE A 211 -34.17 22.67 -34.86
N THR A 212 -34.27 23.96 -34.68
CA THR A 212 -33.93 24.98 -35.69
C THR A 212 -32.54 25.54 -35.47
N LYS A 213 -32.02 26.25 -36.46
CA LYS A 213 -30.74 26.95 -36.37
C LYS A 213 -30.71 27.95 -35.21
N ASP A 214 -31.82 28.63 -34.95
CA ASP A 214 -31.95 29.64 -33.90
C ASP A 214 -31.93 29.00 -32.49
N ASP A 215 -32.41 27.75 -32.35
CA ASP A 215 -32.33 27.00 -31.09
C ASP A 215 -30.90 26.63 -30.74
N VAL A 216 -30.11 26.21 -31.75
CA VAL A 216 -28.68 25.91 -31.57
C VAL A 216 -27.90 27.20 -31.26
N GLN A 217 -28.26 28.31 -31.89
CA GLN A 217 -27.60 29.59 -31.66
C GLN A 217 -27.95 30.17 -30.28
N LYS A 218 -29.16 29.97 -29.78
CA LYS A 218 -29.55 30.26 -28.39
C LYS A 218 -28.81 29.36 -27.38
N ALA A 219 -28.63 28.09 -27.70
CA ALA A 219 -27.85 27.18 -26.87
C ALA A 219 -26.34 27.59 -26.81
N LEU A 220 -25.80 28.18 -27.89
CA LEU A 220 -24.45 28.76 -27.91
C LEU A 220 -24.33 30.02 -27.04
N SER A 221 -25.36 30.86 -26.98
CA SER A 221 -25.35 32.12 -26.25
C SER A 221 -25.78 32.02 -24.78
N SER A 222 -26.43 30.92 -24.39
CA SER A 222 -26.72 30.61 -23.00
C SER A 222 -25.53 29.84 -22.41
N PRO A 223 -25.01 30.16 -21.20
CA PRO A 223 -24.07 29.27 -20.51
C PRO A 223 -24.84 28.00 -20.19
N ALA A 224 -24.80 27.03 -21.11
CA ALA A 224 -25.30 25.70 -20.86
C ALA A 224 -24.50 25.13 -19.72
N THR A 225 -25.13 24.99 -18.57
CA THR A 225 -24.69 24.05 -17.53
C THR A 225 -24.78 22.67 -18.18
N SER A 226 -23.78 22.31 -18.98
CA SER A 226 -23.57 20.96 -19.42
C SER A 226 -23.38 20.17 -18.11
N ALA A 227 -24.42 19.44 -17.70
CA ALA A 227 -24.31 18.43 -16.71
C ALA A 227 -23.21 17.48 -17.25
N ALA A 228 -22.00 17.61 -16.73
CA ALA A 228 -20.94 16.65 -17.01
C ALA A 228 -21.54 15.27 -16.76
N PRO A 229 -21.33 14.28 -17.65
CA PRO A 229 -21.81 12.93 -17.40
C PRO A 229 -21.34 12.56 -16.00
N ALA A 230 -22.27 12.09 -15.16
CA ALA A 230 -21.95 11.70 -13.78
C ALA A 230 -20.73 10.79 -13.84
N ALA A 231 -19.69 11.14 -13.10
CA ALA A 231 -18.46 10.39 -13.07
C ALA A 231 -18.81 8.92 -12.74
N THR A 232 -18.43 8.00 -13.60
CA THR A 232 -18.68 6.57 -13.43
C THR A 232 -17.75 5.92 -12.43
N PHE A 233 -16.85 6.68 -11.81
CA PHE A 233 -15.87 6.26 -10.84
C PHE A 233 -15.70 7.33 -9.76
N GLU A 234 -15.21 6.90 -8.62
CA GLU A 234 -14.82 7.74 -7.49
C GLU A 234 -13.37 7.45 -7.14
N ASP A 235 -12.52 8.45 -7.08
CA ASP A 235 -11.13 8.34 -6.65
C ASP A 235 -11.05 8.47 -5.13
N ILE A 236 -10.63 7.40 -4.45
CA ILE A 236 -10.48 7.36 -3.00
C ILE A 236 -9.02 7.71 -2.66
N PRO A 237 -8.77 8.80 -1.91
CA PRO A 237 -7.42 9.20 -1.54
C PRO A 237 -6.74 8.14 -0.66
N LEU A 238 -5.47 7.85 -0.93
CA LEU A 238 -4.69 6.87 -0.19
C LEU A 238 -4.30 7.41 1.19
N THR A 239 -4.51 6.61 2.22
CA THR A 239 -3.95 6.86 3.55
C THR A 239 -2.46 6.54 3.57
N ASN A 240 -1.69 7.13 4.48
CA ASN A 240 -0.25 6.85 4.64
C ASN A 240 0.02 5.37 4.92
N MET A 241 -0.81 4.73 5.75
CA MET A 241 -0.72 3.28 5.98
C MET A 241 -0.88 2.50 4.66
N ARG A 242 -1.82 2.87 3.80
CA ARG A 242 -2.03 2.20 2.50
C ARG A 242 -0.85 2.40 1.56
N LYS A 243 -0.26 3.60 1.52
CA LYS A 243 0.96 3.89 0.75
C LYS A 243 2.14 3.01 1.22
N THR A 244 2.36 2.93 2.54
CA THR A 244 3.44 2.11 3.14
C THR A 244 3.25 0.62 2.85
N ILE A 245 2.02 0.09 3.01
CA ILE A 245 1.70 -1.31 2.69
C ILE A 245 1.98 -1.59 1.21
N ALA A 246 1.51 -0.73 0.31
CA ALA A 246 1.71 -0.89 -1.14
C ALA A 246 3.20 -0.94 -1.50
N SER A 247 3.99 0.01 -1.00
CA SER A 247 5.44 0.07 -1.23
C SER A 247 6.15 -1.20 -0.74
N ARG A 248 5.86 -1.66 0.50
CA ARG A 248 6.49 -2.86 1.06
C ARG A 248 6.12 -4.14 0.33
N LEU A 249 4.85 -4.30 -0.05
CA LEU A 249 4.42 -5.49 -0.78
C LEU A 249 4.96 -5.49 -2.21
N GLN A 250 5.02 -4.33 -2.86
CA GLN A 250 5.65 -4.20 -4.18
C GLN A 250 7.14 -4.54 -4.10
N GLU A 251 7.87 -4.02 -3.11
CA GLU A 251 9.27 -4.36 -2.86
C GLU A 251 9.46 -5.87 -2.67
N SER A 252 8.58 -6.50 -1.88
CA SER A 252 8.64 -7.95 -1.63
C SER A 252 8.51 -8.75 -2.91
N VAL A 253 7.52 -8.45 -3.74
CA VAL A 253 7.28 -9.18 -5.00
C VAL A 253 8.42 -8.97 -6.00
N GLN A 254 9.01 -7.76 -6.04
CA GLN A 254 10.10 -7.44 -6.97
C GLN A 254 11.44 -8.03 -6.53
N LYS A 255 11.73 -8.03 -5.21
CA LYS A 255 13.03 -8.44 -4.69
C LYS A 255 13.12 -9.91 -4.29
N ASN A 256 11.99 -10.55 -3.96
CA ASN A 256 11.96 -11.93 -3.48
C ASN A 256 11.31 -12.84 -4.52
N PRO A 257 12.07 -13.74 -5.17
CA PRO A 257 11.50 -14.74 -6.07
C PRO A 257 10.64 -15.72 -5.27
N HIS A 258 9.31 -15.57 -5.33
CA HIS A 258 8.39 -16.43 -4.60
C HIS A 258 8.21 -17.77 -5.32
N PHE A 259 8.23 -18.87 -4.57
CA PHE A 259 7.68 -20.15 -4.99
C PHE A 259 6.75 -20.70 -3.92
N PHE A 260 5.88 -21.61 -4.31
CA PHE A 260 4.77 -22.03 -3.49
C PHE A 260 4.75 -23.56 -3.35
N VAL A 261 4.54 -24.03 -2.11
CA VAL A 261 4.35 -25.45 -1.82
C VAL A 261 3.03 -25.60 -1.08
N SER A 262 2.11 -26.39 -1.65
CA SER A 262 0.80 -26.64 -1.05
C SER A 262 0.70 -28.07 -0.54
N SER A 263 -0.04 -28.26 0.54
CA SER A 263 -0.33 -29.57 1.13
C SER A 263 -1.72 -29.58 1.75
N THR A 264 -2.38 -30.72 1.67
CA THR A 264 -3.63 -31.00 2.41
C THR A 264 -3.28 -31.73 3.70
N LEU A 265 -3.83 -31.24 4.82
CA LEU A 265 -3.55 -31.72 6.17
C LEU A 265 -4.84 -32.22 6.81
N SER A 266 -4.80 -33.40 7.42
CA SER A 266 -5.89 -33.87 8.28
C SER A 266 -5.84 -33.16 9.63
N VAL A 267 -6.94 -32.55 10.02
CA VAL A 267 -7.08 -31.84 11.31
C VAL A 267 -8.06 -32.53 12.26
N SER A 268 -8.65 -33.68 11.89
CA SER A 268 -9.61 -34.40 12.71
C SER A 268 -9.09 -34.72 14.11
N LYS A 269 -7.83 -35.19 14.22
CA LYS A 269 -7.19 -35.47 15.53
C LYS A 269 -6.95 -34.17 16.30
N LEU A 270 -6.49 -33.11 15.63
CA LEU A 270 -6.27 -31.79 16.24
C LEU A 270 -7.56 -31.20 16.79
N LEU A 271 -8.66 -31.31 16.06
CA LEU A 271 -9.97 -30.84 16.52
C LEU A 271 -10.45 -31.58 17.77
N LYS A 272 -10.27 -32.91 17.83
CA LYS A 272 -10.57 -33.72 19.00
C LYS A 272 -9.73 -33.30 20.22
N VAL A 273 -8.40 -33.14 20.05
CA VAL A 273 -7.51 -32.69 21.13
C VAL A 273 -7.86 -31.28 21.59
N ARG A 274 -8.13 -30.35 20.64
CA ARG A 274 -8.58 -29.01 20.99
C ARG A 274 -9.86 -29.01 21.80
N GLN A 275 -10.85 -29.86 21.45
CA GLN A 275 -12.11 -29.96 22.15
C GLN A 275 -11.87 -30.45 23.58
N ALA A 276 -11.13 -31.55 23.76
CA ALA A 276 -10.80 -32.09 25.07
C ALA A 276 -10.08 -31.07 25.97
N LEU A 277 -9.07 -30.38 25.45
CA LEU A 277 -8.34 -29.35 26.20
C LEU A 277 -9.23 -28.16 26.58
N ASN A 278 -10.16 -27.75 25.71
CA ASN A 278 -11.08 -26.67 26.02
C ASN A 278 -12.16 -27.08 27.05
N GLU A 279 -12.58 -28.32 27.06
CA GLU A 279 -13.50 -28.86 28.06
C GLU A 279 -12.81 -28.96 29.45
N ASP A 280 -11.59 -29.48 29.51
CA ASP A 280 -10.78 -29.59 30.72
C ASP A 280 -10.34 -28.24 31.31
N SER A 281 -10.34 -27.20 30.47
CA SER A 281 -9.89 -25.86 30.89
C SER A 281 -10.77 -25.16 31.91
N GLU A 282 -12.01 -25.63 32.12
CA GLU A 282 -13.02 -25.02 33.01
C GLU A 282 -13.19 -23.49 32.76
N GLY A 283 -12.97 -23.06 31.55
CA GLY A 283 -13.07 -21.63 31.14
C GLY A 283 -11.82 -20.79 31.38
N ARG A 284 -10.72 -21.33 31.90
CA ARG A 284 -9.44 -20.62 32.08
C ARG A 284 -8.85 -20.11 30.75
N TYR A 285 -8.96 -20.92 29.71
CA TYR A 285 -8.55 -20.57 28.36
C TYR A 285 -9.49 -21.17 27.31
N LYS A 286 -9.42 -20.66 26.11
CA LYS A 286 -10.13 -21.20 24.95
C LYS A 286 -9.17 -21.23 23.76
N LEU A 287 -8.72 -22.42 23.39
CA LEU A 287 -7.81 -22.66 22.29
C LEU A 287 -8.53 -22.63 20.95
N SER A 288 -7.91 -21.98 19.98
CA SER A 288 -8.33 -21.95 18.58
C SER A 288 -7.43 -22.84 17.72
N VAL A 289 -7.89 -23.23 16.54
CA VAL A 289 -7.06 -23.95 15.55
C VAL A 289 -5.80 -23.17 15.22
N ASN A 290 -5.92 -21.83 15.16
CA ASN A 290 -4.79 -20.94 14.86
C ASN A 290 -3.64 -21.06 15.89
N ASP A 291 -3.97 -21.25 17.16
CA ASP A 291 -2.96 -21.40 18.23
C ASP A 291 -2.11 -22.66 18.02
N PHE A 292 -2.76 -23.76 17.60
CA PHE A 292 -2.06 -25.00 17.23
C PHE A 292 -1.21 -24.81 15.96
N LEU A 293 -1.72 -24.10 14.96
CA LEU A 293 -0.98 -23.81 13.73
C LEU A 293 0.27 -22.97 14.03
N ILE A 294 0.17 -21.96 14.88
CA ILE A 294 1.33 -21.15 15.31
C ILE A 294 2.38 -22.02 15.99
N LYS A 295 1.96 -22.91 16.89
CA LYS A 295 2.89 -23.83 17.57
C LYS A 295 3.49 -24.83 16.58
N ALA A 296 2.71 -25.36 15.64
CA ALA A 296 3.18 -26.28 14.61
C ALA A 296 4.21 -25.63 13.67
N ILE A 297 3.99 -24.36 13.26
CA ILE A 297 4.95 -23.57 12.50
C ILE A 297 6.27 -23.45 13.29
N ALA A 298 6.18 -23.13 14.58
CA ALA A 298 7.35 -22.99 15.43
C ALA A 298 8.15 -24.29 15.53
N VAL A 299 7.46 -25.43 15.74
CA VAL A 299 8.09 -26.77 15.80
C VAL A 299 8.72 -27.15 14.46
N ALA A 300 8.03 -26.93 13.33
CA ALA A 300 8.56 -27.21 11.99
C ALA A 300 9.78 -26.34 11.69
N SER A 301 9.75 -25.05 12.06
CA SER A 301 10.85 -24.11 11.84
C SER A 301 12.07 -24.40 12.69
N LYS A 302 11.89 -25.00 13.87
CA LYS A 302 13.03 -25.51 14.69
C LYS A 302 13.68 -26.73 14.08
N LYS A 303 12.89 -27.61 13.42
CA LYS A 303 13.41 -28.80 12.74
C LYS A 303 14.07 -28.48 11.41
N VAL A 304 13.58 -27.45 10.70
CA VAL A 304 14.12 -26.97 9.43
C VAL A 304 14.50 -25.47 9.56
N PRO A 305 15.62 -25.17 10.23
CA PRO A 305 15.96 -23.77 10.56
C PRO A 305 16.23 -22.87 9.35
N ALA A 306 16.52 -23.45 8.19
CA ALA A 306 16.72 -22.70 6.96
C ALA A 306 15.47 -21.86 6.57
N VAL A 307 14.25 -22.30 6.93
CA VAL A 307 13.03 -21.57 6.68
C VAL A 307 12.84 -20.39 7.66
N ASN A 308 13.39 -20.52 8.88
CA ASN A 308 13.39 -19.48 9.90
C ASN A 308 14.53 -18.49 9.69
N SER A 309 14.66 -17.93 8.51
CA SER A 309 15.81 -17.14 8.07
C SER A 309 15.39 -15.88 7.33
N SER A 310 16.35 -15.02 7.06
CA SER A 310 16.18 -13.75 6.34
C SER A 310 17.35 -13.53 5.38
N TRP A 311 17.04 -13.11 4.16
CA TRP A 311 18.06 -12.66 3.22
C TRP A 311 18.66 -11.33 3.67
N ARG A 312 20.01 -11.25 3.68
CA ARG A 312 20.77 -10.03 3.89
C ARG A 312 21.79 -9.89 2.77
N GLU A 313 22.19 -8.67 2.47
CA GLU A 313 23.28 -8.46 1.51
C GLU A 313 24.54 -9.14 2.01
N GLY A 314 24.99 -10.18 1.27
CA GLY A 314 26.18 -10.96 1.58
C GLY A 314 26.02 -12.11 2.57
N SER A 315 24.84 -12.35 3.17
CA SER A 315 24.62 -13.47 4.09
C SER A 315 23.14 -13.86 4.23
N ILE A 316 22.88 -15.08 4.68
CA ILE A 316 21.58 -15.51 5.16
C ILE A 316 21.63 -15.47 6.70
N ARG A 317 20.71 -14.69 7.29
CA ARG A 317 20.55 -14.63 8.74
C ARG A 317 19.54 -15.67 9.18
N GLN A 318 20.00 -16.69 9.89
CA GLN A 318 19.17 -17.72 10.50
C GLN A 318 18.86 -17.33 11.95
N PHE A 319 17.58 -17.41 12.35
CA PHE A 319 17.13 -17.04 13.69
C PHE A 319 17.07 -18.27 14.61
N ASN A 320 17.50 -18.09 15.86
CA ASN A 320 17.46 -19.16 16.86
C ASN A 320 16.08 -19.31 17.52
N ALA A 321 15.37 -18.21 17.72
CA ALA A 321 13.99 -18.19 18.19
C ALA A 321 13.01 -18.11 17.01
N VAL A 322 11.78 -18.56 17.21
CA VAL A 322 10.72 -18.48 16.20
C VAL A 322 9.66 -17.47 16.64
N ASP A 323 9.64 -16.34 15.96
CA ASP A 323 8.70 -15.26 16.17
C ASP A 323 7.66 -15.25 15.05
N VAL A 324 6.43 -15.64 15.38
CA VAL A 324 5.38 -15.82 14.38
C VAL A 324 4.53 -14.56 14.26
N SER A 325 4.54 -13.94 13.08
CA SER A 325 3.68 -12.81 12.74
C SER A 325 2.31 -13.32 12.30
N VAL A 326 1.25 -12.89 12.97
CA VAL A 326 -0.12 -13.33 12.72
C VAL A 326 -0.89 -12.25 12.00
N ALA A 327 -1.38 -12.52 10.78
CA ALA A 327 -2.18 -11.56 10.04
C ALA A 327 -3.55 -11.33 10.71
N VAL A 328 -3.81 -10.08 11.11
CA VAL A 328 -5.07 -9.66 11.75
C VAL A 328 -5.71 -8.56 10.90
N SER A 329 -6.96 -8.79 10.50
CA SER A 329 -7.77 -7.80 9.81
C SER A 329 -8.28 -6.75 10.81
N THR A 330 -8.11 -5.46 10.44
CA THR A 330 -8.61 -4.31 11.18
C THR A 330 -9.47 -3.43 10.26
N PRO A 331 -10.29 -2.52 10.79
CA PRO A 331 -11.06 -1.59 9.95
C PRO A 331 -10.19 -0.73 9.03
N THR A 332 -8.96 -0.43 9.43
CA THR A 332 -8.01 0.41 8.69
C THR A 332 -7.13 -0.36 7.71
N GLY A 333 -7.10 -1.70 7.80
CA GLY A 333 -6.28 -2.56 6.93
C GLY A 333 -5.82 -3.84 7.60
N LEU A 334 -4.76 -4.44 7.10
CA LEU A 334 -4.15 -5.66 7.64
C LEU A 334 -2.90 -5.30 8.44
N ILE A 335 -2.82 -5.76 9.69
CA ILE A 335 -1.64 -5.63 10.56
C ILE A 335 -1.18 -7.03 10.96
N THR A 336 0.12 -7.21 11.17
CA THR A 336 0.73 -8.50 11.49
C THR A 336 1.45 -8.47 12.85
N PRO A 337 0.72 -8.48 13.99
CA PRO A 337 1.33 -8.57 15.31
C PRO A 337 2.15 -9.85 15.48
N ILE A 338 3.17 -9.79 16.32
CA ILE A 338 4.19 -10.83 16.47
C ILE A 338 4.02 -11.57 17.79
N VAL A 339 3.89 -12.88 17.71
CA VAL A 339 4.00 -13.79 18.87
C VAL A 339 5.46 -14.19 19.00
N THR A 340 6.18 -13.55 19.90
CA THR A 340 7.62 -13.79 20.14
C THR A 340 7.86 -15.11 20.85
N GLY A 341 8.90 -15.85 20.46
CA GLY A 341 9.31 -17.10 21.11
C GLY A 341 8.26 -18.19 21.09
N ALA A 342 7.51 -18.33 19.98
CA ALA A 342 6.44 -19.32 19.86
C ALA A 342 6.93 -20.77 20.06
N ASP A 343 8.21 -21.03 19.79
CA ASP A 343 8.86 -22.33 20.02
C ASP A 343 8.91 -22.70 21.51
N SER A 344 9.16 -21.74 22.38
CA SER A 344 9.29 -21.97 23.85
C SER A 344 7.98 -21.80 24.61
N ARG A 345 6.92 -21.23 23.98
CA ARG A 345 5.61 -21.02 24.62
C ARG A 345 4.71 -22.24 24.53
N GLY A 346 3.94 -22.48 25.59
CA GLY A 346 2.81 -23.43 25.56
C GLY A 346 1.59 -22.84 24.83
N LEU A 347 0.64 -23.70 24.44
CA LEU A 347 -0.57 -23.33 23.70
C LEU A 347 -1.43 -22.26 24.40
N GLU A 348 -1.57 -22.37 25.75
CA GLU A 348 -2.29 -21.38 26.54
C GLU A 348 -1.66 -19.99 26.45
N SER A 349 -0.32 -19.91 26.60
CA SER A 349 0.42 -18.65 26.49
C SER A 349 0.32 -18.04 25.08
N ILE A 350 0.39 -18.87 24.04
CA ILE A 350 0.21 -18.45 22.64
C ILE A 350 -1.21 -17.88 22.47
N SER A 351 -2.23 -18.60 22.90
CA SER A 351 -3.64 -18.17 22.78
C SER A 351 -3.90 -16.84 23.50
N GLY A 352 -3.37 -16.69 24.72
CA GLY A 352 -3.44 -15.45 25.48
C GLY A 352 -2.79 -14.27 24.74
N LYS A 353 -1.57 -14.48 24.25
CA LYS A 353 -0.83 -13.43 23.54
C LYS A 353 -1.48 -13.05 22.21
N VAL A 354 -1.96 -14.02 21.45
CA VAL A 354 -2.70 -13.74 20.18
C VAL A 354 -3.95 -12.90 20.45
N LYS A 355 -4.73 -13.23 21.49
CA LYS A 355 -5.94 -12.46 21.85
C LYS A 355 -5.62 -11.04 22.31
N GLU A 356 -4.60 -10.88 23.14
CA GLU A 356 -4.10 -9.57 23.59
C GLU A 356 -3.70 -8.70 22.39
N LEU A 357 -2.84 -9.23 21.53
CA LEU A 357 -2.33 -8.52 20.34
C LEU A 357 -3.44 -8.21 19.34
N ALA A 358 -4.36 -9.15 19.10
CA ALA A 358 -5.51 -8.95 18.21
C ALA A 358 -6.45 -7.85 18.73
N LYS A 359 -6.65 -7.74 20.04
CA LYS A 359 -7.41 -6.65 20.66
C LYS A 359 -6.71 -5.32 20.47
N LYS A 360 -5.42 -5.23 20.80
CA LYS A 360 -4.61 -4.02 20.61
C LYS A 360 -4.58 -3.59 19.14
N ALA A 361 -4.52 -4.55 18.19
CA ALA A 361 -4.57 -4.29 16.76
C ALA A 361 -5.86 -3.60 16.32
N ARG A 362 -7.02 -4.11 16.78
CA ARG A 362 -8.33 -3.53 16.45
C ARG A 362 -8.53 -2.16 17.11
N ASP A 363 -7.99 -1.98 18.31
CA ASP A 363 -8.04 -0.73 19.06
C ASP A 363 -6.98 0.29 18.59
N ASN A 364 -6.18 -0.06 17.57
CA ASN A 364 -5.07 0.74 17.03
C ASN A 364 -4.02 1.15 18.07
N LYS A 365 -3.77 0.28 19.07
CA LYS A 365 -2.87 0.49 20.21
C LYS A 365 -1.62 -0.39 20.20
N LEU A 366 -1.28 -0.97 19.04
CA LEU A 366 -0.06 -1.76 18.91
C LEU A 366 1.18 -0.85 18.93
N LYS A 367 2.17 -1.23 19.73
CA LYS A 367 3.49 -0.58 19.69
C LYS A 367 4.28 -1.05 18.45
N PRO A 368 5.18 -0.23 17.91
CA PRO A 368 6.01 -0.60 16.76
C PRO A 368 6.76 -1.93 16.95
N GLU A 369 7.24 -2.22 18.15
CA GLU A 369 7.94 -3.45 18.51
C GLU A 369 7.04 -4.70 18.43
N GLU A 370 5.72 -4.53 18.55
CA GLU A 370 4.76 -5.62 18.53
C GLU A 370 4.37 -6.08 17.11
N TYR A 371 4.71 -5.28 16.06
CA TYR A 371 4.40 -5.63 14.66
C TYR A 371 5.56 -5.45 13.68
N GLN A 372 6.70 -4.89 14.12
CA GLN A 372 7.91 -4.79 13.29
C GLN A 372 8.87 -5.94 13.62
N GLY A 373 9.20 -6.74 12.62
CA GLY A 373 10.08 -7.90 12.79
C GLY A 373 9.35 -9.22 12.52
N GLY A 374 9.52 -10.19 13.44
CA GLY A 374 9.07 -11.56 13.22
C GLY A 374 9.96 -12.34 12.27
N THR A 375 9.91 -13.65 12.33
CA THR A 375 10.78 -14.52 11.53
C THR A 375 10.03 -15.30 10.47
N ILE A 376 8.73 -15.56 10.70
CA ILE A 376 7.83 -16.23 9.77
C ILE A 376 6.40 -15.71 9.98
N SER A 377 5.59 -15.69 8.92
CA SER A 377 4.22 -15.20 8.99
C SER A 377 3.18 -16.31 8.80
N ILE A 378 2.00 -16.11 9.39
CA ILE A 378 0.80 -16.91 9.12
C ILE A 378 -0.36 -16.00 8.70
N SER A 379 -1.04 -16.37 7.61
CA SER A 379 -2.27 -15.75 7.15
C SER A 379 -3.37 -16.80 7.11
N ASN A 380 -4.39 -16.65 7.96
CA ASN A 380 -5.46 -17.64 8.12
C ASN A 380 -6.79 -17.05 7.66
N MET A 381 -7.35 -17.60 6.58
CA MET A 381 -8.67 -17.29 6.03
C MET A 381 -9.69 -18.40 6.28
N GLY A 382 -9.40 -19.35 7.18
CA GLY A 382 -10.26 -20.51 7.47
C GLY A 382 -11.66 -20.16 7.99
N MET A 383 -11.90 -18.92 8.40
CA MET A 383 -13.23 -18.40 8.76
C MET A 383 -14.13 -18.14 7.53
N ASN A 384 -13.55 -18.03 6.34
CA ASN A 384 -14.31 -17.80 5.11
C ASN A 384 -14.47 -19.10 4.34
N ALA A 385 -15.70 -19.64 4.34
CA ALA A 385 -16.02 -20.90 3.69
C ALA A 385 -15.80 -20.92 2.16
N ALA A 386 -15.64 -19.75 1.53
CA ALA A 386 -15.40 -19.64 0.09
C ALA A 386 -13.90 -19.77 -0.28
N VAL A 387 -12.99 -19.75 0.71
CA VAL A 387 -11.54 -19.74 0.44
C VAL A 387 -10.95 -21.10 0.76
N ASP A 388 -10.79 -21.92 -0.27
CA ASP A 388 -10.23 -23.27 -0.14
C ASP A 388 -8.71 -23.23 0.06
N ASN A 389 -8.04 -22.48 -0.78
CA ASN A 389 -6.61 -22.20 -0.72
C ASN A 389 -6.32 -20.82 -1.28
N PHE A 390 -5.19 -20.27 -0.93
CA PHE A 390 -4.66 -19.02 -1.48
C PHE A 390 -3.15 -18.96 -1.26
N THR A 391 -2.50 -18.04 -1.95
CA THR A 391 -1.09 -17.71 -1.74
C THR A 391 -0.98 -16.36 -1.07
N ALA A 392 0.04 -16.16 -0.24
CA ALA A 392 0.31 -14.90 0.42
C ALA A 392 1.67 -14.35 -0.02
N VAL A 393 1.77 -13.01 -0.05
CA VAL A 393 3.04 -12.32 -0.30
C VAL A 393 3.87 -12.32 0.97
N ILE A 394 5.16 -12.63 0.84
CA ILE A 394 6.10 -12.67 1.97
C ILE A 394 6.26 -11.26 2.54
N ASN A 395 6.24 -11.14 3.87
CA ASN A 395 6.52 -9.88 4.56
C ASN A 395 8.04 -9.72 4.77
N PRO A 396 8.72 -8.78 4.11
CA PRO A 396 10.13 -8.54 4.37
C PRO A 396 10.40 -8.16 5.84
N PRO A 397 11.47 -8.62 6.46
CA PRO A 397 12.61 -9.37 5.92
C PRO A 397 12.48 -10.89 6.03
N GLN A 398 11.30 -11.44 6.29
CA GLN A 398 11.05 -12.88 6.45
C GLN A 398 11.27 -13.64 5.13
N ALA A 399 11.59 -14.95 5.22
CA ALA A 399 11.75 -15.81 4.06
C ALA A 399 10.53 -16.69 3.76
N ALA A 400 9.52 -16.72 4.64
CA ALA A 400 8.36 -17.57 4.45
C ALA A 400 7.08 -17.01 5.09
N ILE A 401 5.94 -17.38 4.48
CA ILE A 401 4.60 -17.14 5.00
C ILE A 401 3.72 -18.34 4.72
N LEU A 402 2.91 -18.77 5.70
CA LEU A 402 1.94 -19.84 5.57
C LEU A 402 0.53 -19.27 5.38
N ALA A 403 -0.11 -19.61 4.27
CA ALA A 403 -1.52 -19.35 3.99
C ALA A 403 -2.35 -20.57 4.39
N VAL A 404 -3.46 -20.35 5.09
CA VAL A 404 -4.33 -21.43 5.62
C VAL A 404 -5.76 -21.21 5.14
N GLY A 405 -6.27 -22.17 4.39
CA GLY A 405 -7.64 -22.18 3.87
C GLY A 405 -8.68 -22.67 4.86
N THR A 406 -9.91 -22.80 4.38
CA THR A 406 -11.04 -23.29 5.18
C THR A 406 -10.95 -24.79 5.47
N THR A 407 -11.58 -25.23 6.57
CA THR A 407 -11.72 -26.65 6.90
C THR A 407 -12.86 -27.25 6.08
N LYS A 408 -12.60 -28.38 5.41
CA LYS A 408 -13.59 -29.14 4.65
C LYS A 408 -13.68 -30.57 5.15
N LYS A 409 -14.89 -31.11 5.13
CA LYS A 409 -15.09 -32.55 5.33
C LYS A 409 -14.93 -33.26 4.01
N VAL A 410 -13.99 -34.21 3.95
CA VAL A 410 -13.66 -34.99 2.78
C VAL A 410 -13.87 -36.46 3.09
N ALA A 411 -14.51 -37.19 2.19
CA ALA A 411 -14.65 -38.63 2.28
C ALA A 411 -13.31 -39.28 1.87
N VAL A 412 -12.67 -40.02 2.77
CA VAL A 412 -11.45 -40.76 2.54
C VAL A 412 -11.69 -42.26 2.62
N PRO A 413 -11.11 -43.07 1.71
CA PRO A 413 -11.20 -44.52 1.82
C PRO A 413 -10.39 -45.01 3.02
N THR A 414 -10.99 -45.88 3.81
CA THR A 414 -10.34 -46.60 4.93
C THR A 414 -10.44 -48.08 4.71
N GLU A 415 -9.43 -48.85 5.08
CA GLU A 415 -9.48 -50.29 5.13
C GLU A 415 -10.00 -50.69 6.52
N ASN A 416 -11.14 -51.40 6.55
CA ASN A 416 -11.68 -52.01 7.75
C ASN A 416 -10.81 -53.21 8.17
N GLU A 417 -10.96 -53.64 9.40
CA GLU A 417 -10.26 -54.84 9.92
C GLU A 417 -10.58 -56.13 9.13
N ASP A 418 -11.73 -56.14 8.46
CA ASP A 418 -12.17 -57.25 7.58
C ASP A 418 -11.58 -57.19 6.16
N GLY A 419 -10.69 -56.25 5.85
CA GLY A 419 -10.12 -56.06 4.51
C GLY A 419 -11.09 -55.42 3.49
N THR A 420 -12.25 -54.96 3.92
CA THR A 420 -13.21 -54.23 3.08
C THR A 420 -12.89 -52.72 3.08
N THR A 421 -13.05 -52.09 1.93
CA THR A 421 -12.88 -50.63 1.85
C THR A 421 -14.12 -49.91 2.39
N GLY A 422 -13.96 -49.18 3.47
CA GLY A 422 -14.94 -48.26 4.03
C GLY A 422 -14.73 -46.82 3.57
N VAL A 423 -15.63 -45.93 3.97
CA VAL A 423 -15.48 -44.47 3.76
C VAL A 423 -15.58 -43.80 5.12
N GLU A 424 -14.56 -43.03 5.49
CA GLU A 424 -14.55 -42.21 6.68
C GLU A 424 -14.54 -40.72 6.31
N TRP A 425 -15.17 -39.89 7.13
CA TRP A 425 -15.18 -38.45 6.97
C TRP A 425 -13.98 -37.84 7.73
N ASP A 426 -13.11 -37.18 6.98
CA ASP A 426 -11.93 -36.48 7.54
C ASP A 426 -12.08 -34.97 7.38
N ASP A 427 -11.81 -34.24 8.46
CA ASP A 427 -11.72 -32.80 8.42
C ASP A 427 -10.33 -32.40 7.92
N GLN A 428 -10.29 -31.76 6.75
CA GLN A 428 -9.04 -31.39 6.09
C GLN A 428 -8.94 -29.89 5.88
N ILE A 429 -7.70 -29.35 5.98
CA ILE A 429 -7.36 -27.99 5.58
C ILE A 429 -6.28 -28.03 4.48
N THR A 430 -6.38 -27.11 3.53
CA THR A 430 -5.31 -26.88 2.58
C THR A 430 -4.46 -25.73 3.06
N VAL A 431 -3.16 -25.94 3.12
CA VAL A 431 -2.17 -24.93 3.44
C VAL A 431 -1.24 -24.71 2.27
N THR A 432 -0.85 -23.45 2.04
CA THR A 432 0.12 -23.08 1.02
C THR A 432 1.19 -22.21 1.66
N ALA A 433 2.43 -22.67 1.64
CA ALA A 433 3.56 -21.89 2.07
C ALA A 433 4.21 -21.18 0.86
N SER A 434 4.42 -19.88 1.00
CA SER A 434 5.22 -19.07 0.06
C SER A 434 6.62 -18.90 0.64
N PHE A 435 7.64 -19.16 -0.18
CA PHE A 435 9.05 -19.08 0.23
C PHE A 435 9.82 -18.15 -0.70
N ASP A 436 10.82 -17.45 -0.13
CA ASP A 436 11.83 -16.71 -0.90
C ASP A 436 12.90 -17.67 -1.41
N HIS A 437 12.95 -17.87 -2.73
CA HIS A 437 13.85 -18.83 -3.37
C HIS A 437 15.35 -18.46 -3.23
N LYS A 438 15.66 -17.26 -2.79
CA LYS A 438 17.06 -16.89 -2.44
C LYS A 438 17.55 -17.57 -1.16
N VAL A 439 16.63 -17.95 -0.27
CA VAL A 439 16.93 -18.49 1.07
C VAL A 439 16.55 -19.96 1.16
N VAL A 440 15.39 -20.31 0.60
CA VAL A 440 14.78 -21.64 0.68
C VAL A 440 14.65 -22.21 -0.71
N ASP A 441 15.13 -23.42 -0.94
CA ASP A 441 14.91 -24.18 -2.16
C ASP A 441 13.69 -25.12 -2.05
N GLY A 442 13.35 -25.76 -3.17
CA GLY A 442 12.19 -26.65 -3.22
C GLY A 442 12.28 -27.85 -2.28
N ALA A 443 13.48 -28.40 -2.08
CA ALA A 443 13.70 -29.56 -1.20
C ALA A 443 13.50 -29.19 0.28
N VAL A 444 14.11 -28.06 0.71
CA VAL A 444 13.96 -27.52 2.06
C VAL A 444 12.52 -27.10 2.35
N GLY A 445 11.86 -26.44 1.38
CA GLY A 445 10.43 -26.05 1.50
C GLY A 445 9.52 -27.27 1.67
N ALA A 446 9.73 -28.32 0.87
CA ALA A 446 8.99 -29.58 0.97
C ALA A 446 9.26 -30.31 2.30
N GLU A 447 10.48 -30.29 2.80
CA GLU A 447 10.83 -30.85 4.10
C GLU A 447 10.12 -30.12 5.24
N TRP A 448 10.09 -28.79 5.20
CA TRP A 448 9.39 -27.99 6.19
C TRP A 448 7.88 -28.29 6.19
N ILE A 449 7.23 -28.36 5.02
CA ILE A 449 5.82 -28.74 4.91
C ILE A 449 5.58 -30.15 5.46
N ARG A 450 6.48 -31.09 5.23
CA ARG A 450 6.40 -32.45 5.79
C ARG A 450 6.43 -32.43 7.32
N GLU A 451 7.34 -31.68 7.92
CA GLU A 451 7.40 -31.55 9.39
C GLU A 451 6.19 -30.80 9.97
N LEU A 452 5.70 -29.78 9.25
CA LEU A 452 4.44 -29.09 9.60
C LEU A 452 3.25 -30.06 9.60
N LYS A 453 3.11 -30.84 8.51
CA LYS A 453 2.06 -31.88 8.39
C LYS A 453 2.13 -32.87 9.53
N LYS A 454 3.31 -33.39 9.80
CA LYS A 454 3.54 -34.35 10.90
C LYS A 454 3.15 -33.77 12.27
N ALA A 455 3.45 -32.49 12.53
CA ALA A 455 3.11 -31.82 13.77
C ALA A 455 1.59 -31.61 13.91
N ILE A 456 0.88 -31.29 12.85
CA ILE A 456 -0.57 -31.04 12.84
C ILE A 456 -1.34 -32.36 12.95
N GLU A 457 -0.94 -33.39 12.22
CA GLU A 457 -1.59 -34.71 12.22
C GLU A 457 -1.29 -35.52 13.50
N ASN A 458 -0.26 -35.11 14.28
CA ASN A 458 0.08 -35.69 15.59
C ASN A 458 0.15 -34.59 16.66
N PRO A 459 -0.98 -33.98 17.03
CA PRO A 459 -1.04 -32.77 17.85
C PRO A 459 -0.53 -32.95 19.29
N LEU A 460 -0.40 -34.18 19.80
CA LEU A 460 0.21 -34.45 21.11
C LEU A 460 1.66 -33.98 21.19
N GLN A 461 2.40 -33.97 20.07
CA GLN A 461 3.75 -33.43 20.01
C GLN A 461 3.84 -31.90 20.21
N LEU A 462 2.71 -31.19 20.06
CA LEU A 462 2.63 -29.74 20.25
C LEU A 462 2.41 -29.35 21.72
N ILE A 463 2.03 -30.31 22.56
CA ILE A 463 1.74 -30.11 23.98
C ILE A 463 3.01 -30.39 24.83
N LEU A 464 3.85 -31.30 24.35
CA LEU A 464 5.14 -31.62 24.94
C LEU A 464 6.18 -30.54 24.67
#